data_9ec58b7e0cf722f003286d524b725a4e
#
_entry.id   9ec58b7e0cf722f003286d524b725a4e
#
_cell.length_a   1.000
_cell.length_b   1.000
_cell.length_c   1.000
_cell.angle_alpha   90.00
_cell.angle_beta   90.00
_cell.angle_gamma   90.00
#
_symmetry.space_group_name_H-M   'P 1'
#
loop_
_entity.id
_entity.type
_entity.pdbx_description
1 polymer ?
#
loop_
_entity_poly.entity_id
_entity_poly.type
_entity_poly.pdbx_seq_one_letter_code
_entity_poly.pdbx_strand_id
1 'polypeptide(L)'
;MTVRREKLLRRFSTFRSKFAGHMRKIRPRVAFKILAGIMILFPWMVSSLIISFFKIIHWRKIATCQAFLTRHALAFGGIDLKTLTTESVSGGVSNFNQIWSFRKLTGEEIRYFVKVFLDAGSFWAKHLSFVSPFPSVYGGKTHERFTVDMVSRVQLDKIGVPVPRLIAYDAVEKVMVTEHIEGETVDSVLERISKRQALGPGDEAVIRQCAIGLAKIHRAGFSLIDTQPVNCIWVAVEQKVYFTDLEFCGSQDKRVWDIGFFLCFIAVRLSGAVRQEVRNIFLESYQKERQIDLAQVTETGLQLQEYMPVFQAVLDIRRFTPEELFEGLIST
;
A
#
# COMPACT_ATOMS: atom_id res chain seq x y z
N MET A 1 26.47 -19.55 -3.09
CA MET A 1 26.10 -18.65 -1.98
C MET A 1 26.73 -17.25 -2.09
N THR A 2 27.98 -17.10 -2.52
CA THR A 2 28.75 -15.84 -2.54
C THR A 2 28.15 -14.74 -3.43
N VAL A 3 27.75 -15.04 -4.65
CA VAL A 3 27.24 -14.03 -5.63
C VAL A 3 25.93 -13.37 -5.17
N ARG A 4 25.02 -14.13 -4.54
CA ARG A 4 23.76 -13.60 -4.02
C ARG A 4 24.00 -12.63 -2.86
N ARG A 5 24.96 -12.97 -1.97
CA ARG A 5 25.35 -12.15 -0.82
C ARG A 5 25.99 -10.82 -1.28
N GLU A 6 26.90 -10.85 -2.24
CA GLU A 6 27.51 -9.62 -2.78
C GLU A 6 26.49 -8.70 -3.46
N LYS A 7 25.55 -9.26 -4.23
CA LYS A 7 24.46 -8.49 -4.83
C LYS A 7 23.56 -7.82 -3.79
N LEU A 8 23.26 -8.54 -2.70
CA LEU A 8 22.47 -8.02 -1.57
C LEU A 8 23.24 -6.89 -0.86
N LEU A 9 24.51 -7.06 -0.55
CA LEU A 9 25.32 -6.04 0.11
C LEU A 9 25.46 -4.76 -0.74
N ARG A 10 25.61 -4.88 -2.06
CA ARG A 10 25.61 -3.72 -2.95
C ARG A 10 24.26 -2.99 -2.95
N ARG A 11 23.14 -3.71 -3.00
CA ARG A 11 21.79 -3.13 -2.90
C ARG A 11 21.61 -2.39 -1.57
N PHE A 12 22.04 -3.02 -0.46
CA PHE A 12 21.92 -2.45 0.87
C PHE A 12 22.81 -1.21 1.05
N SER A 13 24.06 -1.23 0.57
CA SER A 13 24.95 -0.06 0.56
C SER A 13 24.36 1.09 -0.24
N THR A 14 23.80 0.82 -1.42
CA THR A 14 23.11 1.83 -2.24
C THR A 14 21.88 2.40 -1.51
N PHE A 15 21.09 1.54 -0.87
CA PHE A 15 19.96 1.96 -0.04
C PHE A 15 20.42 2.87 1.10
N ARG A 16 21.43 2.45 1.89
CA ARG A 16 21.97 3.25 3.00
C ARG A 16 22.44 4.63 2.57
N SER A 17 23.14 4.71 1.43
CA SER A 17 23.60 5.98 0.86
C SER A 17 22.43 6.89 0.47
N LYS A 18 21.43 6.35 -0.22
CA LYS A 18 20.21 7.09 -0.62
C LYS A 18 19.42 7.54 0.60
N PHE A 19 19.20 6.65 1.57
CA PHE A 19 18.50 6.97 2.81
C PHE A 19 19.19 8.12 3.56
N ALA A 20 20.51 8.05 3.75
CA ALA A 20 21.28 9.12 4.38
C ALA A 20 21.18 10.44 3.58
N GLY A 21 21.17 10.37 2.24
CA GLY A 21 20.97 11.53 1.36
C GLY A 21 19.57 12.16 1.51
N HIS A 22 18.54 11.34 1.67
CA HIS A 22 17.16 11.82 1.92
C HIS A 22 17.05 12.46 3.31
N MET A 23 17.60 11.83 4.34
CA MET A 23 17.58 12.36 5.71
C MET A 23 18.28 13.73 5.83
N ARG A 24 19.36 13.97 5.08
CA ARG A 24 20.06 15.29 5.04
C ARG A 24 19.22 16.42 4.46
N LYS A 25 18.18 16.11 3.66
CA LYS A 25 17.30 17.10 3.04
C LYS A 25 16.12 17.49 3.94
N ILE A 26 15.95 16.83 5.08
CA ILE A 26 14.85 17.08 6.01
C ILE A 26 15.17 18.33 6.84
N ARG A 27 14.19 19.23 7.00
CA ARG A 27 14.34 20.39 7.89
C ARG A 27 14.66 19.93 9.32
N PRO A 28 15.55 20.64 10.06
CA PRO A 28 16.00 20.21 11.38
C PRO A 28 14.88 19.91 12.38
N ARG A 29 13.77 20.69 12.36
CA ARG A 29 12.60 20.46 13.23
C ARG A 29 11.88 19.14 12.92
N VAL A 30 11.78 18.79 11.65
CA VAL A 30 11.14 17.55 11.19
C VAL A 30 12.09 16.38 11.47
N ALA A 31 13.38 16.55 11.21
CA ALA A 31 14.41 15.56 11.54
C ALA A 31 14.43 15.25 13.05
N PHE A 32 14.31 16.28 13.91
CA PHE A 32 14.24 16.10 15.35
C PHE A 32 13.00 15.30 15.78
N LYS A 33 11.80 15.61 15.23
CA LYS A 33 10.58 14.84 15.50
C LYS A 33 10.71 13.38 15.07
N ILE A 34 11.28 13.15 13.88
CA ILE A 34 11.52 11.80 13.34
C ILE A 34 12.54 11.06 14.22
N LEU A 35 13.66 11.70 14.57
CA LEU A 35 14.69 11.11 15.45
C LEU A 35 14.15 10.85 16.85
N ALA A 36 13.41 11.77 17.45
CA ALA A 36 12.75 11.57 18.74
C ALA A 36 11.76 10.41 18.67
N GLY A 37 10.95 10.34 17.62
CA GLY A 37 10.05 9.20 17.35
C GLY A 37 10.83 7.88 17.22
N ILE A 38 11.92 7.86 16.46
CA ILE A 38 12.79 6.68 16.29
C ILE A 38 13.45 6.31 17.62
N MET A 39 13.96 7.27 18.39
CA MET A 39 14.63 7.02 19.68
C MET A 39 13.69 6.45 20.74
N ILE A 40 12.46 6.95 20.81
CA ILE A 40 11.42 6.42 21.69
C ILE A 40 10.97 5.02 21.24
N LEU A 41 10.98 4.78 19.94
CA LEU A 41 10.50 3.55 19.31
C LEU A 41 11.60 2.50 19.14
N PHE A 42 12.87 2.91 19.13
CA PHE A 42 13.99 2.03 18.78
C PHE A 42 14.07 0.76 19.64
N PRO A 43 13.95 0.81 20.99
CA PRO A 43 13.94 -0.41 21.79
C PRO A 43 12.75 -1.32 21.49
N TRP A 44 11.61 -0.72 21.14
CA TRP A 44 10.41 -1.45 20.77
C TRP A 44 10.41 -1.89 19.30
N MET A 45 10.96 -1.08 18.40
CA MET A 45 11.23 -1.50 17.02
C MET A 45 12.17 -2.69 16.98
N VAL A 46 13.26 -2.67 17.74
CA VAL A 46 14.20 -3.79 17.81
C VAL A 46 13.51 -5.02 18.39
N SER A 47 12.73 -4.89 19.46
CA SER A 47 11.98 -6.03 20.01
C SER A 47 10.83 -6.48 19.10
N SER A 48 10.10 -5.57 18.44
CA SER A 48 9.04 -5.92 17.49
C SER A 48 9.59 -6.42 16.15
N LEU A 49 10.73 -5.91 15.68
CA LEU A 49 11.50 -6.49 14.59
C LEU A 49 11.99 -7.89 14.98
N ILE A 50 12.60 -8.04 16.14
CA ILE A 50 13.05 -9.32 16.66
C ILE A 50 11.86 -10.29 16.79
N ILE A 51 10.74 -9.89 17.37
CA ILE A 51 9.53 -10.71 17.48
C ILE A 51 8.88 -10.97 16.12
N SER A 52 8.94 -10.02 15.19
CA SER A 52 8.43 -10.19 13.82
C SER A 52 9.33 -11.10 12.97
N PHE A 53 10.63 -11.06 13.21
CA PHE A 53 11.61 -11.88 12.51
C PHE A 53 11.75 -13.28 13.08
N PHE A 54 11.45 -13.50 14.36
CA PHE A 54 11.50 -14.84 14.90
C PHE A 54 10.21 -15.63 14.61
N LYS A 55 10.42 -16.79 14.02
CA LYS A 55 9.54 -17.94 13.72
C LYS A 55 8.08 -17.90 14.25
N ILE A 56 7.82 -17.25 15.41
CA ILE A 56 6.52 -17.22 16.07
C ILE A 56 5.45 -16.50 15.23
N ILE A 57 5.78 -15.37 14.59
CA ILE A 57 4.80 -14.66 13.75
C ILE A 57 4.56 -15.42 12.45
N HIS A 58 5.62 -15.96 11.86
CA HIS A 58 5.47 -16.79 10.66
C HIS A 58 4.59 -18.02 10.93
N TRP A 59 4.81 -18.71 12.03
CA TRP A 59 3.99 -19.85 12.46
C TRP A 59 2.54 -19.45 12.76
N ARG A 60 2.31 -18.33 13.46
CA ARG A 60 0.95 -17.81 13.70
C ARG A 60 0.24 -17.47 12.41
N LYS A 61 0.91 -16.82 11.47
CA LYS A 61 0.34 -16.48 10.17
C LYS A 61 -0.05 -17.72 9.37
N ILE A 62 0.85 -18.70 9.29
CA ILE A 62 0.56 -19.97 8.63
C ILE A 62 -0.59 -20.69 9.32
N ALA A 63 -0.59 -20.78 10.66
CA ALA A 63 -1.65 -21.42 11.42
C ALA A 63 -3.00 -20.70 11.20
N THR A 64 -3.01 -19.36 11.18
CA THR A 64 -4.21 -18.57 10.88
C THR A 64 -4.74 -18.87 9.48
N CYS A 65 -3.86 -18.91 8.47
CA CYS A 65 -4.26 -19.25 7.10
C CYS A 65 -4.75 -20.69 6.99
N GLN A 66 -4.10 -21.65 7.65
CA GLN A 66 -4.53 -23.05 7.68
C GLN A 66 -5.87 -23.21 8.38
N ALA A 67 -6.07 -22.58 9.54
CA ALA A 67 -7.35 -22.60 10.25
C ALA A 67 -8.47 -22.00 9.39
N PHE A 68 -8.19 -20.90 8.69
CA PHE A 68 -9.13 -20.29 7.75
C PHE A 68 -9.50 -21.27 6.63
N LEU A 69 -8.52 -21.86 5.94
CA LEU A 69 -8.75 -22.83 4.87
C LEU A 69 -9.61 -24.02 5.35
N THR A 70 -9.29 -24.55 6.52
CA THR A 70 -10.04 -25.69 7.10
C THR A 70 -11.49 -25.32 7.37
N ARG A 71 -11.76 -24.14 7.94
CA ARG A 71 -13.13 -23.70 8.26
C ARG A 71 -13.94 -23.34 7.01
N HIS A 72 -13.30 -22.79 5.99
CA HIS A 72 -13.99 -22.26 4.81
C HIS A 72 -13.80 -23.11 3.56
N ALA A 73 -13.29 -24.34 3.69
CA ALA A 73 -13.05 -25.24 2.55
C ALA A 73 -14.30 -25.42 1.66
N LEU A 74 -15.51 -25.45 2.28
CA LEU A 74 -16.78 -25.57 1.56
C LEU A 74 -17.15 -24.29 0.78
N ALA A 75 -16.73 -23.09 1.26
CA ALA A 75 -16.97 -21.82 0.55
C ALA A 75 -16.17 -21.72 -0.75
N PHE A 76 -15.08 -22.49 -0.87
CA PHE A 76 -14.28 -22.64 -2.07
C PHE A 76 -14.75 -23.82 -2.94
N GLY A 77 -16.07 -24.14 -2.92
CA GLY A 77 -16.67 -25.27 -3.63
C GLY A 77 -16.20 -25.41 -5.07
N GLY A 78 -15.85 -26.65 -5.46
CA GLY A 78 -15.31 -26.95 -6.78
C GLY A 78 -13.82 -26.67 -6.95
N ILE A 79 -13.08 -26.42 -5.86
CA ILE A 79 -11.63 -26.20 -5.87
C ILE A 79 -10.92 -27.43 -5.30
N ASP A 80 -9.89 -27.90 -5.98
CA ASP A 80 -9.01 -28.94 -5.44
C ASP A 80 -7.97 -28.32 -4.50
N LEU A 81 -8.23 -28.42 -3.18
CA LEU A 81 -7.34 -27.91 -2.14
C LEU A 81 -5.93 -28.53 -2.16
N LYS A 82 -5.75 -29.71 -2.79
CA LYS A 82 -4.42 -30.34 -2.94
C LYS A 82 -3.52 -29.58 -3.91
N THR A 83 -4.11 -28.75 -4.77
CA THR A 83 -3.39 -27.91 -5.73
C THR A 83 -3.00 -26.54 -5.19
N LEU A 84 -3.31 -26.26 -3.90
CA LEU A 84 -2.99 -24.97 -3.27
C LEU A 84 -1.49 -24.67 -3.36
N THR A 85 -1.17 -23.59 -4.01
CA THR A 85 0.13 -22.93 -3.91
C THR A 85 -0.03 -21.58 -3.26
N THR A 86 0.97 -21.13 -2.51
CA THR A 86 0.96 -19.84 -1.82
C THR A 86 2.19 -19.06 -2.16
N GLU A 87 1.99 -17.80 -2.52
CA GLU A 87 3.05 -16.82 -2.76
C GLU A 87 2.91 -15.68 -1.76
N SER A 88 3.98 -15.38 -1.03
CA SER A 88 3.99 -14.24 -0.11
C SER A 88 4.17 -12.95 -0.90
N VAL A 89 3.23 -12.03 -0.74
CA VAL A 89 3.31 -10.69 -1.31
C VAL A 89 3.98 -9.78 -0.28
N SER A 90 5.02 -9.06 -0.71
CA SER A 90 5.62 -8.03 0.13
C SER A 90 4.57 -6.96 0.44
N GLY A 91 4.01 -7.03 1.63
CA GLY A 91 3.02 -6.08 2.16
C GLY A 91 3.64 -5.22 3.24
N GLY A 92 2.93 -4.17 3.64
CA GLY A 92 3.33 -3.29 4.73
C GLY A 92 3.49 -4.05 6.06
N VAL A 93 4.03 -3.36 7.06
CA VAL A 93 4.30 -3.90 8.41
C VAL A 93 3.00 -4.27 9.17
N SER A 94 1.84 -3.84 8.66
CA SER A 94 0.53 -3.95 9.32
C SER A 94 -0.25 -5.21 8.99
N ASN A 95 0.07 -5.86 7.86
CA ASN A 95 -0.69 -6.99 7.36
C ASN A 95 0.24 -8.05 6.79
N PHE A 96 -0.24 -9.30 6.78
CA PHE A 96 0.40 -10.38 6.06
C PHE A 96 -0.44 -10.71 4.84
N ASN A 97 0.16 -10.57 3.66
CA ASN A 97 -0.51 -10.74 2.39
C ASN A 97 0.05 -11.93 1.63
N GLN A 98 -0.85 -12.73 1.06
CA GLN A 98 -0.50 -13.86 0.20
C GLN A 98 -1.37 -13.89 -1.05
N ILE A 99 -0.86 -14.47 -2.12
CA ILE A 99 -1.66 -14.93 -3.25
C ILE A 99 -1.80 -16.45 -3.09
N TRP A 100 -3.04 -16.92 -3.12
CA TRP A 100 -3.37 -18.34 -3.15
C TRP A 100 -3.83 -18.71 -4.55
N SER A 101 -3.14 -19.69 -5.15
CA SER A 101 -3.52 -20.24 -6.44
C SER A 101 -4.04 -21.66 -6.27
N PHE A 102 -5.17 -21.96 -6.89
CA PHE A 102 -5.82 -23.24 -6.87
C PHE A 102 -6.20 -23.68 -8.29
N ARG A 103 -6.41 -24.97 -8.49
CA ARG A 103 -7.11 -25.47 -9.67
C ARG A 103 -8.56 -25.81 -9.32
N LYS A 104 -9.48 -25.33 -10.17
CA LYS A 104 -10.85 -25.85 -10.15
C LYS A 104 -10.87 -27.32 -10.57
N LEU A 105 -11.94 -28.05 -10.24
CA LEU A 105 -12.15 -29.40 -10.74
C LEU A 105 -12.23 -29.43 -12.28
N THR A 106 -12.55 -28.29 -12.92
CA THR A 106 -12.54 -28.10 -14.37
C THR A 106 -11.13 -27.95 -14.97
N GLY A 107 -10.08 -27.87 -14.14
CA GLY A 107 -8.70 -27.64 -14.56
C GLY A 107 -8.27 -26.17 -14.66
N GLU A 108 -9.22 -25.22 -14.56
CA GLU A 108 -8.95 -23.78 -14.57
C GLU A 108 -8.20 -23.34 -13.32
N GLU A 109 -7.16 -22.52 -13.46
CA GLU A 109 -6.47 -21.91 -12.32
C GLU A 109 -7.26 -20.69 -11.82
N ILE A 110 -7.42 -20.61 -10.50
CA ILE A 110 -8.02 -19.49 -9.80
C ILE A 110 -7.00 -18.91 -8.82
N ARG A 111 -6.95 -17.58 -8.73
CA ARG A 111 -6.07 -16.86 -7.81
C ARG A 111 -6.88 -15.96 -6.90
N TYR A 112 -6.53 -15.99 -5.62
CA TYR A 112 -7.12 -15.14 -4.59
C TYR A 112 -6.04 -14.35 -3.86
N PHE A 113 -6.38 -13.13 -3.47
CA PHE A 113 -5.55 -12.33 -2.57
C PHE A 113 -6.04 -12.50 -1.14
N VAL A 114 -5.14 -12.91 -0.25
CA VAL A 114 -5.42 -13.18 1.16
C VAL A 114 -4.71 -12.16 2.01
N LYS A 115 -5.47 -11.45 2.85
CA LYS A 115 -4.98 -10.44 3.78
C LYS A 115 -5.27 -10.86 5.22
N VAL A 116 -4.22 -11.00 6.03
CA VAL A 116 -4.32 -11.24 7.47
C VAL A 116 -3.95 -9.95 8.20
N PHE A 117 -4.91 -9.38 8.93
CA PHE A 117 -4.70 -8.16 9.70
C PHE A 117 -3.98 -8.45 11.00
N LEU A 118 -2.91 -7.70 11.29
CA LEU A 118 -2.05 -7.90 12.46
C LEU A 118 -2.13 -6.74 13.44
N ASP A 119 -2.05 -7.04 14.74
CA ASP A 119 -2.08 -6.02 15.80
C ASP A 119 -0.84 -5.08 15.76
N ALA A 120 0.27 -5.54 15.21
CA ALA A 120 1.45 -4.70 15.03
C ALA A 120 1.19 -3.43 14.21
N GLY A 121 0.22 -3.45 13.29
CA GLY A 121 -0.17 -2.29 12.48
C GLY A 121 -0.72 -1.13 13.30
N SER A 122 -1.45 -1.40 14.36
CA SER A 122 -2.04 -0.36 15.24
C SER A 122 -0.96 0.44 15.98
N PHE A 123 0.17 -0.19 16.30
CA PHE A 123 1.29 0.47 16.94
C PHE A 123 1.96 1.45 15.97
N TRP A 124 2.31 0.99 14.77
CA TRP A 124 2.95 1.83 13.74
C TRP A 124 2.08 3.01 13.35
N ALA A 125 0.78 2.79 13.20
CA ALA A 125 -0.17 3.82 12.84
C ALA A 125 -0.21 4.96 13.88
N LYS A 126 -0.25 4.63 15.19
CA LYS A 126 -0.20 5.63 16.27
C LYS A 126 1.08 6.45 16.24
N HIS A 127 2.22 5.82 15.97
CA HIS A 127 3.51 6.51 16.00
C HIS A 127 3.76 7.32 14.73
N LEU A 128 3.30 6.85 13.57
CA LEU A 128 3.32 7.64 12.34
C LEU A 128 2.48 8.90 12.46
N SER A 129 1.30 8.84 13.10
CA SER A 129 0.47 10.03 13.33
C SER A 129 1.09 11.05 14.29
N PHE A 130 1.99 10.61 15.18
CA PHE A 130 2.72 11.51 16.08
C PHE A 130 3.88 12.25 15.39
N VAL A 131 4.57 11.58 14.47
CA VAL A 131 5.79 12.11 13.81
C VAL A 131 5.55 12.68 12.41
N SER A 132 4.35 12.51 11.86
CA SER A 132 4.01 12.93 10.50
C SER A 132 2.64 13.60 10.45
N PRO A 133 2.29 14.33 9.38
CA PRO A 133 0.98 14.96 9.20
C PRO A 133 -0.13 13.95 8.89
N PHE A 134 0.11 12.64 9.00
CA PHE A 134 -0.91 11.63 8.74
C PHE A 134 -2.14 11.80 9.62
N PRO A 135 -3.34 11.69 9.07
CA PRO A 135 -4.56 11.75 9.85
C PRO A 135 -4.60 10.71 10.96
N SER A 136 -5.14 11.06 12.12
CA SER A 136 -5.22 10.21 13.31
C SER A 136 -5.99 8.89 13.12
N VAL A 137 -6.72 8.74 12.00
CA VAL A 137 -7.43 7.51 11.60
C VAL A 137 -6.51 6.30 11.43
N TYR A 138 -5.21 6.52 11.21
CA TYR A 138 -4.24 5.42 11.14
C TYR A 138 -4.06 4.62 12.44
N GLY A 139 -4.69 5.05 13.55
CA GLY A 139 -4.53 4.42 14.85
C GLY A 139 -5.56 3.33 15.20
N GLY A 140 -6.42 2.92 14.25
CA GLY A 140 -7.48 1.93 14.49
C GLY A 140 -6.94 0.57 14.95
N LYS A 141 -7.70 -0.08 15.85
CA LYS A 141 -7.40 -1.47 16.26
C LYS A 141 -7.53 -2.42 15.08
N THR A 142 -6.90 -3.57 15.15
CA THR A 142 -6.92 -4.55 14.06
C THR A 142 -8.32 -4.92 13.61
N HIS A 143 -9.26 -5.10 14.54
CA HIS A 143 -10.64 -5.41 14.19
C HIS A 143 -11.37 -4.22 13.54
N GLU A 144 -11.02 -2.98 13.90
CA GLU A 144 -11.56 -1.77 13.27
C GLU A 144 -11.10 -1.67 11.81
N ARG A 145 -9.80 -1.84 11.57
CA ARG A 145 -9.21 -1.83 10.21
C ARG A 145 -9.81 -2.92 9.33
N PHE A 146 -9.94 -4.15 9.89
CA PHE A 146 -10.59 -5.27 9.21
C PHE A 146 -12.05 -4.95 8.84
N THR A 147 -12.81 -4.41 9.79
CA THR A 147 -14.22 -4.05 9.57
C THR A 147 -14.35 -2.91 8.56
N VAL A 148 -13.49 -1.90 8.67
CA VAL A 148 -13.46 -0.77 7.74
C VAL A 148 -13.16 -1.26 6.31
N ASP A 149 -12.16 -2.08 6.10
CA ASP A 149 -11.81 -2.61 4.77
C ASP A 149 -13.01 -3.38 4.17
N MET A 150 -13.63 -4.28 4.95
CA MET A 150 -14.80 -5.04 4.49
C MET A 150 -15.99 -4.14 4.12
N VAL A 151 -16.37 -3.23 5.02
CA VAL A 151 -17.54 -2.38 4.83
C VAL A 151 -17.33 -1.41 3.66
N SER A 152 -16.16 -0.78 3.61
CA SER A 152 -15.82 0.15 2.54
C SER A 152 -15.82 -0.54 1.18
N ARG A 153 -15.32 -1.75 1.08
CA ARG A 153 -15.33 -2.54 -0.15
C ARG A 153 -16.74 -2.76 -0.67
N VAL A 154 -17.65 -3.20 0.21
CA VAL A 154 -19.06 -3.39 -0.17
C VAL A 154 -19.74 -2.07 -0.57
N GLN A 155 -19.42 -0.98 0.12
CA GLN A 155 -20.01 0.33 -0.17
C GLN A 155 -19.47 0.94 -1.47
N LEU A 156 -18.18 0.84 -1.72
CA LEU A 156 -17.56 1.34 -2.94
C LEU A 156 -18.00 0.53 -4.18
N ASP A 157 -18.11 -0.79 -4.05
CA ASP A 157 -18.65 -1.64 -5.12
C ASP A 157 -20.08 -1.25 -5.50
N LYS A 158 -20.97 -1.00 -4.52
CA LYS A 158 -22.36 -0.55 -4.74
C LYS A 158 -22.47 0.76 -5.53
N ILE A 159 -21.50 1.65 -5.41
CA ILE A 159 -21.47 2.93 -6.16
C ILE A 159 -20.68 2.83 -7.46
N GLY A 160 -20.27 1.62 -7.86
CA GLY A 160 -19.58 1.35 -9.12
C GLY A 160 -18.13 1.82 -9.14
N VAL A 161 -17.47 1.90 -7.97
CA VAL A 161 -16.02 2.06 -7.89
C VAL A 161 -15.39 0.66 -7.92
N PRO A 162 -14.47 0.40 -8.86
CA PRO A 162 -13.84 -0.92 -8.94
C PRO A 162 -13.00 -1.20 -7.70
N VAL A 163 -13.35 -2.25 -6.99
CA VAL A 163 -12.62 -2.80 -5.84
C VAL A 163 -12.58 -4.32 -5.96
N PRO A 164 -11.53 -5.01 -5.50
CA PRO A 164 -11.50 -6.47 -5.53
C PRO A 164 -12.68 -7.06 -4.78
N ARG A 165 -13.42 -7.97 -5.40
CA ARG A 165 -14.60 -8.60 -4.82
C ARG A 165 -14.24 -9.43 -3.59
N LEU A 166 -15.01 -9.28 -2.51
CA LEU A 166 -14.87 -10.09 -1.31
C LEU A 166 -15.38 -11.53 -1.60
N ILE A 167 -14.54 -12.52 -1.38
CA ILE A 167 -14.84 -13.93 -1.60
C ILE A 167 -15.22 -14.60 -0.27
N ALA A 168 -14.41 -14.40 0.76
CA ALA A 168 -14.64 -14.96 2.08
C ALA A 168 -13.92 -14.11 3.16
N TYR A 169 -14.35 -14.26 4.40
CA TYR A 169 -13.67 -13.63 5.54
C TYR A 169 -13.85 -14.44 6.82
N ASP A 170 -12.91 -14.27 7.75
CA ASP A 170 -13.02 -14.76 9.13
C ASP A 170 -12.82 -13.59 10.09
N ALA A 171 -13.90 -13.18 10.77
CA ALA A 171 -13.88 -12.05 11.69
C ALA A 171 -13.16 -12.37 13.02
N VAL A 172 -13.01 -13.65 13.39
CA VAL A 172 -12.27 -14.08 14.58
C VAL A 172 -10.77 -14.00 14.33
N GLU A 173 -10.33 -14.62 13.24
CA GLU A 173 -8.91 -14.65 12.83
C GLU A 173 -8.48 -13.38 12.09
N LYS A 174 -9.46 -12.52 11.71
CA LYS A 174 -9.24 -11.29 10.94
C LYS A 174 -8.51 -11.57 9.62
N VAL A 175 -9.01 -12.56 8.91
CA VAL A 175 -8.57 -12.94 7.57
C VAL A 175 -9.62 -12.50 6.56
N MET A 176 -9.18 -11.92 5.46
CA MET A 176 -10.01 -11.55 4.32
C MET A 176 -9.43 -12.17 3.05
N VAL A 177 -10.30 -12.76 2.25
CA VAL A 177 -9.98 -13.31 0.94
C VAL A 177 -10.76 -12.53 -0.10
N THR A 178 -10.05 -11.97 -1.05
CA THR A 178 -10.64 -11.28 -2.21
C THR A 178 -10.19 -11.95 -3.50
N GLU A 179 -10.86 -11.61 -4.59
CA GLU A 179 -10.31 -11.94 -5.90
C GLU A 179 -8.92 -11.30 -6.06
N HIS A 180 -8.06 -11.99 -6.78
CA HIS A 180 -6.77 -11.44 -7.19
C HIS A 180 -6.98 -10.64 -8.47
N ILE A 181 -6.61 -9.36 -8.44
CA ILE A 181 -6.67 -8.50 -9.63
C ILE A 181 -5.36 -8.64 -10.41
N GLU A 182 -5.46 -9.20 -11.61
CA GLU A 182 -4.33 -9.27 -12.54
C GLU A 182 -4.18 -7.94 -13.28
N GLY A 183 -3.18 -7.18 -12.88
CA GLY A 183 -2.95 -5.85 -13.43
C GLY A 183 -1.61 -5.27 -13.01
N GLU A 184 -1.35 -4.06 -13.44
CA GLU A 184 -0.15 -3.30 -13.11
C GLU A 184 -0.49 -2.26 -12.03
N THR A 185 0.33 -2.14 -10.98
CA THR A 185 0.13 -1.05 -10.01
C THR A 185 0.40 0.30 -10.67
N VAL A 186 -0.34 1.31 -10.26
CA VAL A 186 -0.10 2.69 -10.75
C VAL A 186 1.29 3.18 -10.36
N ASP A 187 1.87 2.69 -9.26
CA ASP A 187 3.27 2.97 -8.90
C ASP A 187 4.25 2.44 -9.96
N SER A 188 4.01 1.24 -10.51
CA SER A 188 4.80 0.68 -11.62
C SER A 188 4.64 1.50 -12.90
N VAL A 189 3.44 1.99 -13.18
CA VAL A 189 3.19 2.92 -14.30
C VAL A 189 4.00 4.21 -14.12
N LEU A 190 3.95 4.84 -12.93
CA LEU A 190 4.75 6.03 -12.63
C LEU A 190 6.26 5.77 -12.74
N GLU A 191 6.73 4.60 -12.30
CA GLU A 191 8.12 4.19 -12.47
C GLU A 191 8.50 4.08 -13.95
N ARG A 192 7.62 3.51 -14.79
CA ARG A 192 7.81 3.41 -16.24
C ARG A 192 7.86 4.79 -16.91
N ILE A 193 6.94 5.69 -16.55
CA ILE A 193 6.94 7.09 -17.02
C ILE A 193 8.24 7.79 -16.60
N SER A 194 8.67 7.60 -15.35
CA SER A 194 9.92 8.16 -14.84
C SER A 194 11.15 7.72 -15.63
N LYS A 195 11.22 6.44 -16.02
CA LYS A 195 12.32 5.91 -16.83
C LYS A 195 12.34 6.48 -18.24
N ARG A 196 11.17 6.71 -18.85
CA ARG A 196 11.03 7.29 -20.20
C ARG A 196 11.17 8.81 -20.23
N GLN A 197 10.92 9.48 -19.11
CA GLN A 197 10.75 10.92 -19.00
C GLN A 197 9.63 11.48 -19.91
N ALA A 198 8.65 10.63 -20.27
CA ALA A 198 7.50 10.94 -21.11
C ALA A 198 6.37 9.96 -20.86
N LEU A 199 5.12 10.40 -21.12
CA LEU A 199 3.96 9.52 -21.19
C LEU A 199 4.07 8.58 -22.39
N GLY A 200 3.80 7.31 -22.18
CA GLY A 200 3.65 6.31 -23.23
C GLY A 200 2.19 6.03 -23.57
N PRO A 201 1.93 5.19 -24.57
CA PRO A 201 0.59 4.76 -24.91
C PRO A 201 -0.13 4.15 -23.71
N GLY A 202 -1.33 4.66 -23.41
CA GLY A 202 -2.18 4.20 -22.29
C GLY A 202 -1.86 4.79 -20.93
N ASP A 203 -0.67 5.38 -20.68
CA ASP A 203 -0.31 5.92 -19.37
C ASP A 203 -1.26 7.05 -18.93
N GLU A 204 -1.68 7.90 -19.89
CA GLU A 204 -2.65 8.96 -19.63
C GLU A 204 -4.01 8.41 -19.15
N ALA A 205 -4.48 7.33 -19.77
CA ALA A 205 -5.75 6.69 -19.38
C ALA A 205 -5.68 6.18 -17.93
N VAL A 206 -4.56 5.61 -17.49
CA VAL A 206 -4.34 5.18 -16.10
C VAL A 206 -4.51 6.34 -15.13
N ILE A 207 -3.82 7.46 -15.40
CA ILE A 207 -3.86 8.64 -14.53
C ILE A 207 -5.27 9.24 -14.47
N ARG A 208 -5.95 9.33 -15.61
CA ARG A 208 -7.36 9.80 -15.70
C ARG A 208 -8.29 8.90 -14.89
N GLN A 209 -8.17 7.58 -15.03
CA GLN A 209 -9.04 6.65 -14.31
C GLN A 209 -8.80 6.65 -12.79
N CYS A 210 -7.56 6.86 -12.33
CA CYS A 210 -7.29 7.10 -10.92
C CYS A 210 -8.04 8.33 -10.40
N ALA A 211 -7.94 9.45 -11.12
CA ALA A 211 -8.58 10.70 -10.74
C ALA A 211 -10.11 10.59 -10.73
N ILE A 212 -10.70 10.00 -11.77
CA ILE A 212 -12.15 9.76 -11.89
C ILE A 212 -12.64 8.85 -10.76
N GLY A 213 -11.95 7.75 -10.50
CA GLY A 213 -12.29 6.82 -9.43
C GLY A 213 -12.26 7.49 -8.06
N LEU A 214 -11.21 8.27 -7.78
CA LEU A 214 -11.08 9.01 -6.52
C LEU A 214 -12.18 10.08 -6.39
N ALA A 215 -12.53 10.77 -7.48
CA ALA A 215 -13.62 11.74 -7.47
C ALA A 215 -14.98 11.08 -7.19
N LYS A 216 -15.23 9.88 -7.72
CA LYS A 216 -16.45 9.09 -7.42
C LYS A 216 -16.52 8.71 -5.94
N ILE A 217 -15.41 8.24 -5.36
CA ILE A 217 -15.28 7.91 -3.93
C ILE A 217 -15.64 9.14 -3.09
N HIS A 218 -15.03 10.28 -3.39
CA HIS A 218 -15.26 11.53 -2.67
C HIS A 218 -16.69 12.08 -2.86
N ARG A 219 -17.29 11.89 -4.04
CA ARG A 219 -18.69 12.28 -4.30
C ARG A 219 -19.66 11.48 -3.45
N ALA A 220 -19.35 10.23 -3.18
CA ALA A 220 -20.14 9.37 -2.30
C ALA A 220 -19.89 9.63 -0.78
N GLY A 221 -19.06 10.63 -0.46
CA GLY A 221 -18.78 11.02 0.93
C GLY A 221 -17.69 10.19 1.62
N PHE A 222 -16.90 9.41 0.88
CA PHE A 222 -15.78 8.64 1.41
C PHE A 222 -14.45 9.32 1.13
N SER A 223 -13.43 8.99 1.93
CA SER A 223 -12.02 9.27 1.70
C SER A 223 -11.20 8.03 1.97
N LEU A 224 -10.17 7.77 1.17
CA LEU A 224 -9.34 6.55 1.28
C LEU A 224 -8.26 6.67 2.32
N ILE A 225 -7.74 7.88 2.56
CA ILE A 225 -6.62 8.22 3.45
C ILE A 225 -5.29 7.68 2.94
N ASP A 226 -5.21 6.43 2.51
CA ASP A 226 -4.01 5.81 1.96
C ASP A 226 -4.11 5.67 0.43
N THR A 227 -4.03 6.81 -0.26
CA THR A 227 -4.10 6.91 -1.72
C THR A 227 -2.76 6.68 -2.41
N GLN A 228 -1.90 5.82 -1.84
CA GLN A 228 -0.64 5.48 -2.49
C GLN A 228 -0.89 4.81 -3.85
N PRO A 229 -0.13 5.17 -4.91
CA PRO A 229 -0.27 4.55 -6.23
C PRO A 229 -0.10 3.03 -6.26
N VAL A 230 0.61 2.46 -5.27
CA VAL A 230 0.74 1.00 -5.12
C VAL A 230 -0.59 0.33 -4.72
N ASN A 231 -1.52 1.07 -4.12
CA ASN A 231 -2.86 0.61 -3.75
C ASN A 231 -3.89 0.76 -4.88
N CYS A 232 -3.45 1.16 -6.07
CA CYS A 232 -4.26 1.31 -7.28
C CYS A 232 -3.74 0.34 -8.34
N ILE A 233 -4.59 -0.56 -8.83
CA ILE A 233 -4.22 -1.58 -9.84
C ILE A 233 -4.95 -1.28 -11.14
N TRP A 234 -4.19 -1.03 -12.19
CA TRP A 234 -4.71 -0.83 -13.56
C TRP A 234 -4.91 -2.17 -14.27
N VAL A 235 -6.12 -2.40 -14.74
CA VAL A 235 -6.48 -3.55 -15.58
C VAL A 235 -6.73 -3.06 -17.00
N ALA A 236 -5.75 -3.25 -17.87
CA ALA A 236 -5.75 -2.68 -19.21
C ALA A 236 -6.90 -3.19 -20.09
N VAL A 237 -7.26 -4.48 -19.98
CA VAL A 237 -8.36 -5.07 -20.76
C VAL A 237 -9.73 -4.49 -20.38
N GLU A 238 -9.90 -4.04 -19.14
CA GLU A 238 -11.12 -3.44 -18.65
C GLU A 238 -11.10 -1.91 -18.71
N GLN A 239 -9.96 -1.30 -18.94
CA GLN A 239 -9.72 0.15 -18.86
C GLN A 239 -10.17 0.72 -17.50
N LYS A 240 -9.89 0.00 -16.39
CA LYS A 240 -10.30 0.38 -15.03
C LYS A 240 -9.12 0.37 -14.07
N VAL A 241 -9.21 1.23 -13.06
CA VAL A 241 -8.35 1.20 -11.88
C VAL A 241 -9.12 0.62 -10.72
N TYR A 242 -8.60 -0.46 -10.13
CA TYR A 242 -9.12 -1.06 -8.90
C TYR A 242 -8.41 -0.44 -7.70
N PHE A 243 -9.22 -0.01 -6.71
CA PHE A 243 -8.70 0.51 -5.44
C PHE A 243 -8.62 -0.62 -4.41
N THR A 244 -7.46 -0.78 -3.81
CA THR A 244 -7.15 -1.82 -2.82
C THR A 244 -6.74 -1.19 -1.50
N ASP A 245 -6.57 -2.01 -0.46
CA ASP A 245 -6.12 -1.56 0.87
C ASP A 245 -7.01 -0.49 1.50
N LEU A 246 -8.30 -0.82 1.67
CA LEU A 246 -9.34 0.11 2.12
C LEU A 246 -9.44 0.24 3.65
N GLU A 247 -8.44 -0.23 4.39
CA GLU A 247 -8.47 -0.34 5.86
C GLU A 247 -8.54 1.00 6.61
N PHE A 248 -8.33 2.11 5.91
CA PHE A 248 -8.43 3.47 6.45
C PHE A 248 -9.56 4.28 5.79
N CYS A 249 -10.30 3.68 4.87
CA CYS A 249 -11.41 4.35 4.18
C CYS A 249 -12.51 4.71 5.16
N GLY A 250 -13.11 5.90 5.01
CA GLY A 250 -14.16 6.35 5.90
C GLY A 250 -14.92 7.57 5.39
N SER A 251 -16.00 7.92 6.11
CA SER A 251 -16.87 9.06 5.81
C SER A 251 -16.33 10.42 6.26
N GLN A 252 -15.09 10.48 6.74
CA GLN A 252 -14.44 11.75 7.07
C GLN A 252 -14.09 12.50 5.79
N ASP A 253 -14.37 13.79 5.73
CA ASP A 253 -13.98 14.61 4.58
C ASP A 253 -12.47 14.88 4.60
N LYS A 254 -11.70 14.02 3.97
CA LYS A 254 -10.27 14.11 3.77
C LYS A 254 -9.88 14.17 2.29
N ARG A 255 -10.75 14.70 1.44
CA ARG A 255 -10.54 14.80 -0.02
C ARG A 255 -9.24 15.51 -0.40
N VAL A 256 -8.98 16.62 0.26
CA VAL A 256 -7.74 17.42 0.03
C VAL A 256 -6.51 16.63 0.40
N TRP A 257 -6.57 15.88 1.51
CA TRP A 257 -5.51 14.95 1.92
C TRP A 257 -5.29 13.87 0.87
N ASP A 258 -6.34 13.17 0.45
CA ASP A 258 -6.24 12.06 -0.52
C ASP A 258 -5.57 12.49 -1.82
N ILE A 259 -5.98 13.65 -2.36
CA ILE A 259 -5.39 14.21 -3.58
C ILE A 259 -3.94 14.66 -3.32
N GLY A 260 -3.70 15.42 -2.25
CA GLY A 260 -2.37 15.89 -1.88
C GLY A 260 -1.39 14.74 -1.69
N PHE A 261 -1.84 13.65 -1.06
CA PHE A 261 -1.02 12.47 -0.81
C PHE A 261 -0.69 11.72 -2.10
N PHE A 262 -1.66 11.51 -2.99
CA PHE A 262 -1.42 10.92 -4.31
C PHE A 262 -0.45 11.78 -5.14
N LEU A 263 -0.63 13.09 -5.17
CA LEU A 263 0.26 14.02 -5.88
C LEU A 263 1.68 14.05 -5.30
N CYS A 264 1.84 13.84 -4.00
CA CYS A 264 3.15 13.68 -3.39
C CYS A 264 3.91 12.48 -3.97
N PHE A 265 3.25 11.34 -4.17
CA PHE A 265 3.89 10.17 -4.81
C PHE A 265 4.26 10.45 -6.26
N ILE A 266 3.41 11.17 -7.01
CA ILE A 266 3.78 11.66 -8.34
C ILE A 266 5.04 12.52 -8.27
N ALA A 267 5.13 13.45 -7.32
CA ALA A 267 6.28 14.33 -7.17
C ALA A 267 7.56 13.60 -6.72
N VAL A 268 7.43 12.50 -5.97
CA VAL A 268 8.57 11.63 -5.58
C VAL A 268 9.07 10.81 -6.77
N ARG A 269 8.15 10.32 -7.62
CA ARG A 269 8.48 9.43 -8.73
C ARG A 269 8.92 10.17 -9.98
N LEU A 270 8.34 11.33 -10.26
CA LEU A 270 8.52 12.06 -11.51
C LEU A 270 9.25 13.41 -11.29
N SER A 271 9.86 13.90 -12.35
CA SER A 271 10.58 15.18 -12.34
C SER A 271 10.30 15.97 -13.63
N GLY A 272 10.66 17.25 -13.63
CA GLY A 272 10.59 18.08 -14.83
C GLY A 272 9.19 18.25 -15.43
N ALA A 273 9.11 18.34 -16.74
CA ALA A 273 7.89 18.60 -17.50
C ALA A 273 6.87 17.45 -17.36
N VAL A 274 7.34 16.20 -17.38
CA VAL A 274 6.45 15.02 -17.29
C VAL A 274 5.71 14.95 -15.95
N ARG A 275 6.33 15.39 -14.85
CA ARG A 275 5.65 15.53 -13.56
C ARG A 275 4.49 16.51 -13.64
N GLN A 276 4.73 17.66 -14.27
CA GLN A 276 3.71 18.69 -14.41
C GLN A 276 2.56 18.23 -15.31
N GLU A 277 2.87 17.52 -16.38
CA GLU A 277 1.90 16.94 -17.30
C GLU A 277 1.00 15.92 -16.59
N VAL A 278 1.58 14.94 -15.89
CA VAL A 278 0.83 13.93 -15.12
C VAL A 278 -0.03 14.56 -14.03
N ARG A 279 0.51 15.55 -13.30
CA ARG A 279 -0.25 16.32 -12.32
C ARG A 279 -1.46 17.02 -12.93
N ASN A 280 -1.29 17.67 -14.08
CA ASN A 280 -2.37 18.39 -14.75
C ASN A 280 -3.46 17.42 -15.24
N ILE A 281 -3.08 16.31 -15.89
CA ILE A 281 -4.02 15.26 -16.31
C ILE A 281 -4.86 14.76 -15.13
N PHE A 282 -4.21 14.49 -13.99
CA PHE A 282 -4.91 14.03 -12.79
C PHE A 282 -5.91 15.10 -12.27
N LEU A 283 -5.45 16.33 -12.07
CA LEU A 283 -6.28 17.40 -11.51
C LEU A 283 -7.43 17.78 -12.43
N GLU A 284 -7.20 17.92 -13.73
CA GLU A 284 -8.26 18.21 -14.73
C GLU A 284 -9.31 17.10 -14.76
N SER A 285 -8.87 15.84 -14.73
CA SER A 285 -9.77 14.69 -14.74
C SER A 285 -10.61 14.61 -13.46
N TYR A 286 -10.00 14.89 -12.30
CA TYR A 286 -10.69 14.98 -11.03
C TYR A 286 -11.73 16.12 -11.02
N GLN A 287 -11.34 17.33 -11.46
CA GLN A 287 -12.20 18.52 -11.42
C GLN A 287 -13.41 18.43 -12.36
N LYS A 288 -13.32 17.68 -13.46
CA LYS A 288 -14.46 17.39 -14.33
C LYS A 288 -15.56 16.61 -13.60
N GLU A 289 -15.17 15.76 -12.66
CA GLU A 289 -16.09 14.93 -11.88
C GLU A 289 -16.54 15.60 -10.57
N ARG A 290 -15.65 16.36 -9.94
CA ARG A 290 -15.87 17.01 -8.66
C ARG A 290 -14.99 18.23 -8.47
N GLN A 291 -15.58 19.37 -8.15
CA GLN A 291 -14.86 20.59 -7.83
C GLN A 291 -14.05 20.41 -6.53
N ILE A 292 -12.84 20.94 -6.53
CA ILE A 292 -11.96 21.01 -5.35
C ILE A 292 -11.24 22.34 -5.32
N ASP A 293 -10.98 22.82 -4.10
CA ASP A 293 -10.15 23.98 -3.87
C ASP A 293 -8.65 23.62 -4.07
N LEU A 294 -8.10 24.07 -5.20
CA LEU A 294 -6.70 23.84 -5.54
C LEU A 294 -5.74 24.56 -4.59
N ALA A 295 -6.15 25.64 -3.93
CA ALA A 295 -5.31 26.32 -2.95
C ALA A 295 -5.11 25.41 -1.72
N GLN A 296 -6.17 24.79 -1.22
CA GLN A 296 -6.09 23.81 -0.12
C GLN A 296 -5.27 22.57 -0.51
N VAL A 297 -5.43 22.05 -1.74
CA VAL A 297 -4.60 20.93 -2.23
C VAL A 297 -3.13 21.32 -2.27
N THR A 298 -2.83 22.54 -2.72
CA THR A 298 -1.46 23.06 -2.79
C THR A 298 -0.87 23.22 -1.40
N GLU A 299 -1.62 23.80 -0.46
CA GLU A 299 -1.20 23.94 0.94
C GLU A 299 -0.91 22.58 1.59
N THR A 300 -1.81 21.61 1.42
CA THR A 300 -1.61 20.23 1.90
C THR A 300 -0.38 19.60 1.24
N GLY A 301 -0.21 19.79 -0.07
CA GLY A 301 0.96 19.33 -0.80
C GLY A 301 2.27 19.93 -0.26
N LEU A 302 2.29 21.22 0.07
CA LEU A 302 3.45 21.89 0.67
C LEU A 302 3.77 21.33 2.07
N GLN A 303 2.75 21.09 2.91
CA GLN A 303 2.92 20.45 4.21
C GLN A 303 3.50 19.04 4.06
N LEU A 304 2.99 18.25 3.11
CA LEU A 304 3.47 16.90 2.82
C LEU A 304 4.88 16.91 2.21
N GLN A 305 5.25 17.94 1.48
CA GLN A 305 6.56 18.06 0.83
C GLN A 305 7.73 17.99 1.82
N GLU A 306 7.55 18.44 3.05
CA GLU A 306 8.56 18.32 4.11
C GLU A 306 8.86 16.86 4.46
N TYR A 307 7.89 15.95 4.23
CA TYR A 307 7.99 14.52 4.50
C TYR A 307 8.37 13.68 3.28
N MET A 308 8.52 14.32 2.09
CA MET A 308 8.90 13.63 0.84
C MET A 308 10.14 12.74 0.97
N PRO A 309 11.23 13.19 1.65
CA PRO A 309 12.39 12.33 1.84
C PRO A 309 12.07 11.06 2.64
N VAL A 310 11.12 11.13 3.59
CA VAL A 310 10.65 9.99 4.37
C VAL A 310 9.84 9.04 3.48
N PHE A 311 8.92 9.56 2.66
CA PHE A 311 8.15 8.75 1.71
C PHE A 311 9.08 8.05 0.71
N GLN A 312 10.08 8.73 0.19
CA GLN A 312 11.06 8.12 -0.70
C GLN A 312 11.84 7.00 0.00
N ALA A 313 12.26 7.22 1.25
CA ALA A 313 12.95 6.21 2.04
C ALA A 313 12.06 4.98 2.29
N VAL A 314 10.76 5.17 2.59
CA VAL A 314 9.78 4.10 2.76
C VAL A 314 9.61 3.30 1.46
N LEU A 315 9.50 3.98 0.32
CA LEU A 315 9.41 3.32 -0.98
C LEU A 315 10.67 2.52 -1.31
N ASP A 316 11.85 3.04 -0.96
CA ASP A 316 13.12 2.33 -1.16
C ASP A 316 13.23 1.09 -0.25
N ILE A 317 12.74 1.16 1.00
CA ILE A 317 12.68 0.02 1.93
C ILE A 317 11.77 -1.09 1.41
N ARG A 318 10.60 -0.75 0.83
CA ARG A 318 9.65 -1.74 0.27
C ARG A 318 10.22 -2.60 -0.87
N ARG A 319 11.37 -2.22 -1.43
CA ARG A 319 12.07 -3.01 -2.46
C ARG A 319 12.85 -4.20 -1.89
N PHE A 320 12.96 -4.29 -0.57
CA PHE A 320 13.65 -5.39 0.11
C PHE A 320 12.63 -6.29 0.78
N THR A 321 12.88 -7.59 0.74
CA THR A 321 12.18 -8.52 1.62
C THR A 321 12.64 -8.33 3.06
N PRO A 322 11.84 -8.72 4.07
CA PRO A 322 12.27 -8.68 5.47
C PRO A 322 13.60 -9.42 5.71
N GLU A 323 13.79 -10.57 5.05
CA GLU A 323 15.02 -11.37 5.13
C GLU A 323 16.22 -10.61 4.57
N GLU A 324 16.05 -9.96 3.39
CA GLU A 324 17.10 -9.16 2.76
C GLU A 324 17.52 -7.97 3.65
N LEU A 325 16.54 -7.31 4.29
CA LEU A 325 16.81 -6.20 5.22
C LEU A 325 17.61 -6.70 6.43
N PHE A 326 17.24 -7.87 6.99
CA PHE A 326 17.88 -8.44 8.15
C PHE A 326 19.32 -8.90 7.85
N GLU A 327 19.52 -9.63 6.75
CA GLU A 327 20.87 -10.03 6.32
C GLU A 327 21.78 -8.82 6.07
N GLY A 328 21.22 -7.74 5.50
CA GLY A 328 21.94 -6.48 5.28
C GLY A 328 22.34 -5.78 6.57
N LEU A 329 21.52 -5.86 7.64
CA LEU A 329 21.81 -5.25 8.94
C LEU A 329 22.87 -6.01 9.75
N ILE A 330 22.89 -7.35 9.67
CA ILE A 330 23.88 -8.17 10.40
C ILE A 330 25.24 -8.13 9.72
N SER A 331 25.29 -7.87 8.42
CA SER A 331 26.51 -7.89 7.63
C SER A 331 27.29 -6.57 7.64
N THR A 332 26.78 -5.56 8.35
CA THR A 332 27.41 -4.25 8.56
C THR A 332 28.00 -4.11 9.95
#